data_bdf5f108cd480f369adec451d35f1712
#
_entry.id   bdf5f108cd480f369adec451d35f1712
#
_cell.length_a   1.000
_cell.length_b   1.000
_cell.length_c   1.000
_cell.angle_alpha   90.00
_cell.angle_beta   90.00
_cell.angle_gamma   90.00
#
_symmetry.space_group_name_H-M   'P 1'
#
loop_
_entity.id
_entity.type
_entity.pdbx_description
1 polymer ?
#
loop_
_entity_poly.entity_id
_entity_poly.type
_entity_poly.pdbx_seq_one_letter_code
_entity_poly.pdbx_strand_id
1 'polypeptide(L)'
;MTWRDYQADFLKFITSPEAKGTTSTVKAPRQVGKTTVLMAVLLHYACNYKNGFSIIMEPTYKQCIRVYNEMRAAFEPLLKQTGTSQLVLEFLTGSKVQFLSGESDIAAFQGYVCKNGVLCVDEAAYIGDDVFYALAPTTDVHKCPVILTSTPRFRSGFFYDYYVEAISGNSKSVRAFDWAGKSILTAERLDFYKRTLPERLFTNYYKGEFADAVGSVFGNFHHVLSNDFEMPTYYDMKWQQNIDCYFGIDWGAGHNMDYTVVSVFNSLKQQIYIERFNDLDETQTIDRIVRLIKEWRPVTIQYETNGIGAIFGGLLNKAVYANDLTCGLRPFNTSNNSKNKLVNNLVVAIQNNEVQLLNDETLISELTTYESTLSQTGKLVYNGAKGSHDDMVIATMLSFDLANRTNGNMYNII
;
A
#
# COMPACT_ATOMS: atom_id res chain seq x y z
N MET A 1 2.75 8.47 32.47
CA MET A 1 2.86 7.56 31.31
C MET A 1 3.95 6.56 31.61
N THR A 2 3.69 5.26 31.51
CA THR A 2 4.69 4.23 31.77
C THR A 2 5.29 3.78 30.45
N TRP A 3 6.60 3.95 30.30
CA TRP A 3 7.32 3.50 29.11
C TRP A 3 7.55 1.99 29.14
N ARG A 4 7.50 1.35 27.99
CA ARG A 4 7.93 -0.04 27.83
C ARG A 4 9.44 -0.10 27.76
N ASP A 5 10.04 -1.22 28.13
CA ASP A 5 11.49 -1.36 28.24
C ASP A 5 12.23 -0.90 26.98
N TYR A 6 11.78 -1.35 25.79
CA TYR A 6 12.40 -0.97 24.53
C TYR A 6 12.26 0.53 24.20
N GLN A 7 11.19 1.20 24.67
CA GLN A 7 11.03 2.65 24.53
C GLN A 7 11.92 3.39 25.53
N ALA A 8 11.99 2.88 26.75
CA ALA A 8 12.84 3.44 27.81
C ALA A 8 14.34 3.37 27.44
N ASP A 9 14.78 2.24 26.87
CA ASP A 9 16.17 2.07 26.40
C ASP A 9 16.52 3.06 25.30
N PHE A 10 15.60 3.24 24.33
CA PHE A 10 15.79 4.25 23.27
C PHE A 10 15.82 5.67 23.84
N LEU A 11 14.87 6.02 24.70
CA LEU A 11 14.80 7.35 25.33
C LEU A 11 16.06 7.64 26.15
N LYS A 12 16.55 6.68 26.93
CA LYS A 12 17.79 6.81 27.70
C LYS A 12 18.99 7.11 26.81
N PHE A 13 19.10 6.44 25.66
CA PHE A 13 20.18 6.70 24.71
C PHE A 13 20.05 8.09 24.09
N ILE A 14 18.88 8.40 23.47
CA ILE A 14 18.73 9.61 22.66
C ILE A 14 18.79 10.93 23.47
N THR A 15 18.53 10.84 24.77
CA THR A 15 18.66 11.99 25.70
C THR A 15 20.04 12.07 26.36
N SER A 16 20.94 11.12 26.08
CA SER A 16 22.30 11.11 26.60
C SER A 16 23.25 11.93 25.71
N PRO A 17 24.42 12.38 26.24
CA PRO A 17 25.45 13.04 25.45
C PRO A 17 26.00 12.19 24.29
N GLU A 18 25.89 10.85 24.38
CA GLU A 18 26.37 9.91 23.36
C GLU A 18 25.58 10.00 22.06
N ALA A 19 24.34 10.50 22.10
CA ALA A 19 23.50 10.66 20.92
C ALA A 19 23.93 11.81 20.01
N LYS A 20 24.78 12.72 20.50
CA LYS A 20 25.19 13.91 19.76
C LYS A 20 25.93 13.52 18.46
N GLY A 21 25.43 14.01 17.33
CA GLY A 21 25.99 13.73 15.99
C GLY A 21 25.77 12.30 15.51
N THR A 22 24.83 11.56 16.11
CA THR A 22 24.48 10.21 15.67
C THR A 22 23.15 10.19 14.93
N THR A 23 22.98 9.21 14.04
CA THR A 23 21.70 8.85 13.44
C THR A 23 21.19 7.56 14.08
N SER A 24 19.98 7.59 14.62
CA SER A 24 19.31 6.45 15.22
C SER A 24 18.18 5.96 14.33
N THR A 25 18.19 4.69 13.93
CA THR A 25 17.10 4.07 13.20
C THR A 25 16.25 3.22 14.15
N VAL A 26 14.94 3.41 14.15
CA VAL A 26 13.98 2.64 14.93
C VAL A 26 13.08 1.87 13.98
N LYS A 27 13.40 0.60 13.75
CA LYS A 27 12.57 -0.34 12.97
C LYS A 27 11.49 -0.93 13.86
N ALA A 28 10.22 -0.72 13.53
CA ALA A 28 9.13 -1.07 14.43
C ALA A 28 7.83 -1.40 13.71
N PRO A 29 7.02 -2.36 14.17
CA PRO A 29 5.69 -2.59 13.62
C PRO A 29 4.74 -1.42 13.89
N ARG A 30 3.52 -1.52 13.37
CA ARG A 30 2.48 -0.51 13.65
C ARG A 30 2.04 -0.55 15.11
N GLN A 31 1.56 0.61 15.61
CA GLN A 31 0.92 0.77 16.91
C GLN A 31 1.80 0.48 18.15
N VAL A 32 3.13 0.53 18.00
CA VAL A 32 4.07 0.34 19.14
C VAL A 32 4.51 1.65 19.79
N GLY A 33 3.94 2.78 19.39
CA GLY A 33 4.18 4.09 20.01
C GLY A 33 5.39 4.84 19.48
N LYS A 34 5.77 4.67 18.20
CA LYS A 34 6.86 5.43 17.55
C LYS A 34 6.68 6.93 17.71
N THR A 35 5.58 7.47 17.19
CA THR A 35 5.27 8.92 17.25
C THR A 35 5.23 9.45 18.68
N THR A 36 4.68 8.67 19.64
CA THR A 36 4.65 9.05 21.07
C THR A 36 6.05 9.23 21.63
N VAL A 37 6.98 8.35 21.26
CA VAL A 37 8.38 8.46 21.70
C VAL A 37 9.06 9.67 21.05
N LEU A 38 8.82 9.95 19.77
CA LEU A 38 9.33 11.16 19.13
C LEU A 38 8.82 12.44 19.79
N MET A 39 7.53 12.49 20.13
CA MET A 39 6.96 13.63 20.86
C MET A 39 7.65 13.84 22.24
N ALA A 40 7.96 12.74 22.96
CA ALA A 40 8.68 12.82 24.22
C ALA A 40 10.13 13.32 24.06
N VAL A 41 10.80 12.89 23.00
CA VAL A 41 12.16 13.39 22.66
C VAL A 41 12.12 14.88 22.32
N LEU A 42 11.19 15.31 21.48
CA LEU A 42 11.03 16.73 21.13
C LEU A 42 10.74 17.58 22.35
N LEU A 43 9.88 17.10 23.27
CA LEU A 43 9.60 17.75 24.53
C LEU A 43 10.87 17.85 25.39
N HIS A 44 11.64 16.76 25.50
CA HIS A 44 12.92 16.78 26.27
C HIS A 44 13.86 17.88 25.75
N TYR A 45 14.08 17.94 24.44
CA TYR A 45 14.96 18.97 23.86
C TYR A 45 14.40 20.39 24.03
N ALA A 46 13.08 20.56 23.82
CA ALA A 46 12.44 21.86 23.96
C ALA A 46 12.44 22.40 25.39
N CYS A 47 12.38 21.55 26.43
CA CYS A 47 12.35 21.95 27.83
C CYS A 47 13.75 22.12 28.45
N ASN A 48 14.71 21.27 28.06
CA ASN A 48 16.04 21.27 28.70
C ASN A 48 17.06 22.20 28.02
N TYR A 49 16.78 22.69 26.81
CA TYR A 49 17.66 23.61 26.11
C TYR A 49 16.94 24.92 25.82
N LYS A 50 17.60 26.06 26.09
CA LYS A 50 17.06 27.37 25.78
C LYS A 50 17.34 27.73 24.31
N ASN A 51 16.34 28.34 23.66
CA ASN A 51 16.42 28.78 22.27
C ASN A 51 16.90 27.69 21.31
N GLY A 52 16.51 26.43 21.57
CA GLY A 52 16.76 25.30 20.71
C GLY A 52 15.87 25.31 19.47
N PHE A 53 16.28 24.60 18.44
CA PHE A 53 15.49 24.41 17.22
C PHE A 53 15.51 22.95 16.81
N SER A 54 14.36 22.31 16.86
CA SER A 54 14.15 20.92 16.46
C SER A 54 13.22 20.86 15.26
N ILE A 55 13.36 19.81 14.47
CA ILE A 55 12.52 19.54 13.29
C ILE A 55 11.88 18.17 13.45
N ILE A 56 10.60 18.06 13.10
CA ILE A 56 9.94 16.79 12.85
C ILE A 56 9.37 16.78 11.43
N MET A 57 9.66 15.70 10.70
CA MET A 57 9.13 15.45 9.37
C MET A 57 8.19 14.26 9.36
N GLU A 58 7.05 14.44 8.71
CA GLU A 58 6.05 13.41 8.43
C GLU A 58 5.93 13.18 6.92
N PRO A 59 5.55 11.98 6.43
CA PRO A 59 5.41 11.73 5.00
C PRO A 59 4.43 12.67 4.30
N THR A 60 3.31 12.99 4.92
CA THR A 60 2.24 13.82 4.32
C THR A 60 1.88 15.03 5.18
N TYR A 61 1.41 16.09 4.52
CA TYR A 61 0.94 17.29 5.22
C TYR A 61 -0.20 17.00 6.22
N LYS A 62 -1.08 16.06 5.89
CA LYS A 62 -2.17 15.63 6.78
C LYS A 62 -1.65 14.98 8.07
N GLN A 63 -0.60 14.14 7.97
CA GLN A 63 0.04 13.54 9.15
C GLN A 63 0.74 14.61 9.98
N CYS A 64 1.43 15.54 9.32
CA CYS A 64 2.09 16.67 9.94
C CYS A 64 1.13 17.49 10.81
N ILE A 65 -0.05 17.89 10.27
CA ILE A 65 -1.09 18.60 11.02
C ILE A 65 -1.59 17.78 12.22
N ARG A 66 -1.78 16.46 12.03
CA ARG A 66 -2.24 15.60 13.12
C ARG A 66 -1.25 15.61 14.29
N VAL A 67 0.02 15.35 14.03
CA VAL A 67 1.06 15.32 15.07
C VAL A 67 1.26 16.70 15.71
N TYR A 68 1.21 17.78 14.92
CA TYR A 68 1.22 19.15 15.43
C TYR A 68 0.10 19.41 16.43
N ASN A 69 -1.14 19.03 16.09
CA ASN A 69 -2.30 19.23 16.98
C ASN A 69 -2.23 18.38 18.24
N GLU A 70 -1.76 17.12 18.12
CA GLU A 70 -1.54 16.23 19.25
C GLU A 70 -0.50 16.81 20.23
N MET A 71 0.65 17.27 19.70
CA MET A 71 1.70 17.91 20.52
C MET A 71 1.21 19.21 21.15
N ARG A 72 0.51 20.04 20.38
CA ARG A 72 -0.04 21.32 20.88
C ARG A 72 -0.99 21.09 22.06
N ALA A 73 -1.92 20.15 21.93
CA ALA A 73 -2.86 19.82 22.98
C ALA A 73 -2.17 19.21 24.22
N ALA A 74 -1.21 18.29 24.01
CA ALA A 74 -0.51 17.62 25.09
C ALA A 74 0.42 18.55 25.90
N PHE A 75 0.97 19.58 25.28
CA PHE A 75 2.00 20.46 25.87
C PHE A 75 1.55 21.91 26.02
N GLU A 76 0.26 22.20 25.88
CA GLU A 76 -0.32 23.56 25.95
C GLU A 76 0.24 24.41 27.09
N PRO A 77 0.36 23.92 28.34
CA PRO A 77 0.87 24.74 29.45
C PRO A 77 2.35 25.16 29.33
N LEU A 78 3.10 24.53 28.41
CA LEU A 78 4.52 24.78 28.19
C LEU A 78 4.78 25.63 26.94
N LEU A 79 3.71 25.98 26.21
CA LEU A 79 3.79 26.72 24.95
C LEU A 79 3.55 28.21 25.16
N LYS A 80 4.24 29.02 24.38
CA LYS A 80 3.86 30.42 24.17
C LYS A 80 2.60 30.48 23.31
N GLN A 81 1.76 31.51 23.50
CA GLN A 81 0.65 31.77 22.58
C GLN A 81 1.22 32.17 21.21
N THR A 82 1.14 31.27 20.24
CA THR A 82 1.62 31.48 18.87
C THR A 82 0.47 31.52 17.90
N GLY A 83 0.58 32.36 16.85
CA GLY A 83 -0.36 32.36 15.74
C GLY A 83 -0.29 31.04 14.94
N THR A 84 -1.42 30.61 14.39
CA THR A 84 -1.60 29.30 13.73
C THR A 84 -1.10 29.26 12.28
N SER A 85 -0.45 30.31 11.75
CA SER A 85 -0.09 30.44 10.33
C SER A 85 1.12 29.58 9.89
N GLN A 86 1.91 29.08 10.83
CA GLN A 86 3.04 28.18 10.56
C GLN A 86 2.94 26.98 11.48
N LEU A 87 3.27 25.79 10.96
CA LEU A 87 3.33 24.56 11.78
C LEU A 87 4.58 24.58 12.67
N VAL A 88 4.61 25.51 13.64
CA VAL A 88 5.71 25.69 14.61
C VAL A 88 5.10 25.75 16.01
N LEU A 89 5.65 25.02 16.95
CA LEU A 89 5.40 25.14 18.37
C LEU A 89 6.57 25.88 19.02
N GLU A 90 6.29 27.00 19.71
CA GLU A 90 7.27 27.74 20.50
C GLU A 90 7.02 27.50 21.99
N PHE A 91 8.05 27.03 22.68
CA PHE A 91 8.02 26.73 24.11
C PHE A 91 8.42 27.94 24.97
N LEU A 92 8.02 27.95 26.23
CA LEU A 92 8.36 29.01 27.19
C LEU A 92 9.88 29.18 27.36
N THR A 93 10.69 28.17 27.06
CA THR A 93 12.16 28.19 27.02
C THR A 93 12.74 29.02 25.84
N GLY A 94 11.89 29.44 24.89
CA GLY A 94 12.28 30.03 23.61
C GLY A 94 12.64 28.99 22.53
N SER A 95 12.62 27.71 22.88
CA SER A 95 12.89 26.63 21.91
C SER A 95 11.70 26.45 20.98
N LYS A 96 11.99 26.00 19.74
CA LYS A 96 10.99 25.82 18.69
C LYS A 96 11.03 24.40 18.13
N VAL A 97 9.87 23.90 17.78
CA VAL A 97 9.71 22.64 17.00
C VAL A 97 9.01 22.99 15.69
N GLN A 98 9.70 22.80 14.59
CA GLN A 98 9.18 22.96 13.23
C GLN A 98 8.64 21.65 12.73
N PHE A 99 7.43 21.65 12.15
CA PHE A 99 6.82 20.49 11.51
C PHE A 99 6.91 20.64 10.00
N LEU A 100 7.44 19.62 9.33
CA LEU A 100 7.67 19.58 7.88
C LEU A 100 7.00 18.35 7.26
N SER A 101 6.56 18.49 6.02
CA SER A 101 5.98 17.40 5.23
C SER A 101 6.95 16.92 4.16
N GLY A 102 7.05 15.60 3.97
CA GLY A 102 7.79 14.99 2.86
C GLY A 102 7.19 15.28 1.48
N GLU A 103 5.99 15.84 1.42
CA GLU A 103 5.35 16.32 0.17
C GLU A 103 5.76 17.76 -0.20
N SER A 104 6.52 18.45 0.68
CA SER A 104 6.95 19.82 0.42
C SER A 104 8.06 19.86 -0.63
N ASP A 105 8.16 21.00 -1.32
CA ASP A 105 9.28 21.26 -2.23
C ASP A 105 10.60 21.22 -1.43
N ILE A 106 11.61 20.57 -1.99
CA ILE A 106 12.96 20.47 -1.40
C ILE A 106 13.55 21.85 -1.09
N ALA A 107 13.25 22.84 -1.94
CA ALA A 107 13.67 24.23 -1.72
C ALA A 107 13.13 24.81 -0.40
N ALA A 108 12.01 24.31 0.12
CA ALA A 108 11.43 24.76 1.38
C ALA A 108 12.27 24.39 2.62
N PHE A 109 13.23 23.47 2.49
CA PHE A 109 14.12 23.03 3.59
C PHE A 109 15.36 23.90 3.73
N GLN A 110 15.64 24.74 2.74
CA GLN A 110 16.79 25.64 2.75
C GLN A 110 16.66 26.68 3.88
N GLY A 111 17.77 26.88 4.61
CA GLY A 111 17.81 27.86 5.70
C GLY A 111 17.42 27.33 7.08
N TYR A 112 16.93 26.11 7.20
CA TYR A 112 16.77 25.50 8.52
C TYR A 112 18.11 25.00 9.07
N VAL A 113 18.33 25.23 10.36
CA VAL A 113 19.50 24.72 11.09
C VAL A 113 19.04 24.23 12.46
N CYS A 114 19.14 22.94 12.71
CA CYS A 114 18.93 22.38 14.04
C CYS A 114 20.00 22.90 15.00
N LYS A 115 19.57 23.34 16.18
CA LYS A 115 20.48 23.87 17.20
C LYS A 115 19.97 23.50 18.58
N ASN A 116 20.82 22.88 19.40
CA ASN A 116 20.41 22.39 20.72
C ASN A 116 19.06 21.64 20.66
N GLY A 117 18.88 20.84 19.60
CA GLY A 117 17.65 20.20 19.21
C GLY A 117 17.88 18.84 18.59
N VAL A 118 16.90 18.33 17.89
CA VAL A 118 16.90 17.02 17.24
C VAL A 118 16.15 17.09 15.90
N LEU A 119 16.58 16.31 14.92
CA LEU A 119 15.82 16.04 13.70
C LEU A 119 15.11 14.69 13.88
N CYS A 120 13.79 14.70 13.87
CA CYS A 120 12.93 13.51 13.87
C CYS A 120 12.30 13.32 12.51
N VAL A 121 12.40 12.10 11.96
CA VAL A 121 11.73 11.71 10.71
C VAL A 121 10.84 10.51 11.03
N ASP A 122 9.53 10.75 11.15
CA ASP A 122 8.57 9.66 11.40
C ASP A 122 8.14 9.01 10.09
N GLU A 123 7.85 7.74 10.14
CA GLU A 123 7.54 6.89 8.99
C GLU A 123 8.53 7.09 7.83
N ALA A 124 9.84 7.11 8.15
CA ALA A 124 10.96 7.42 7.25
C ALA A 124 11.00 6.55 5.99
N ALA A 125 10.57 5.27 6.05
CA ALA A 125 10.48 4.39 4.88
C ALA A 125 9.45 4.84 3.83
N TYR A 126 8.66 5.88 4.10
CA TYR A 126 7.64 6.43 3.21
C TYR A 126 8.00 7.84 2.69
N ILE A 127 9.21 8.31 2.98
CA ILE A 127 9.75 9.60 2.52
C ILE A 127 10.77 9.32 1.42
N GLY A 128 10.80 10.15 0.40
CA GLY A 128 11.77 10.03 -0.70
C GLY A 128 13.22 10.30 -0.24
N ASP A 129 14.17 9.61 -0.86
CA ASP A 129 15.59 9.74 -0.53
C ASP A 129 16.10 11.18 -0.77
N ASP A 130 15.67 11.81 -1.86
CA ASP A 130 15.99 13.19 -2.23
C ASP A 130 15.53 14.20 -1.16
N VAL A 131 14.34 13.99 -0.59
CA VAL A 131 13.77 14.81 0.49
C VAL A 131 14.63 14.68 1.76
N PHE A 132 14.97 13.44 2.14
CA PHE A 132 15.79 13.21 3.33
C PHE A 132 17.19 13.79 3.17
N TYR A 133 17.88 13.55 2.04
CA TYR A 133 19.22 14.05 1.82
C TYR A 133 19.29 15.58 1.70
N ALA A 134 18.20 16.25 1.33
CA ALA A 134 18.11 17.71 1.39
C ALA A 134 17.94 18.24 2.83
N LEU A 135 17.31 17.46 3.71
CA LEU A 135 17.03 17.86 5.09
C LEU A 135 18.17 17.50 6.06
N ALA A 136 18.84 16.37 5.88
CA ALA A 136 19.86 15.87 6.79
C ALA A 136 20.97 16.88 7.14
N PRO A 137 21.50 17.71 6.19
CA PRO A 137 22.55 18.70 6.48
C PRO A 137 22.14 19.78 7.50
N THR A 138 20.84 19.95 7.77
CA THR A 138 20.36 20.90 8.78
C THR A 138 20.92 20.62 10.18
N THR A 139 21.40 19.39 10.44
CA THR A 139 21.92 18.93 11.74
C THR A 139 23.42 19.07 11.89
N ASP A 140 24.19 19.25 10.81
CA ASP A 140 25.64 19.10 10.77
C ASP A 140 26.39 20.17 11.59
N VAL A 141 25.95 21.42 11.49
CA VAL A 141 26.65 22.56 12.14
C VAL A 141 26.74 22.39 13.67
N HIS A 142 25.65 21.91 14.28
CA HIS A 142 25.55 21.74 15.74
C HIS A 142 25.63 20.28 16.19
N LYS A 143 25.86 19.36 15.26
CA LYS A 143 25.87 17.91 15.51
C LYS A 143 24.63 17.45 16.26
N CYS A 144 23.46 17.93 15.85
CA CYS A 144 22.21 17.50 16.43
C CYS A 144 21.94 16.03 16.07
N PRO A 145 21.38 15.22 16.97
CA PRO A 145 21.02 13.84 16.64
C PRO A 145 19.91 13.79 15.60
N VAL A 146 19.94 12.73 14.78
CA VAL A 146 18.90 12.38 13.81
C VAL A 146 18.20 11.11 14.28
N ILE A 147 16.88 11.08 14.22
CA ILE A 147 16.07 9.92 14.55
C ILE A 147 15.20 9.59 13.35
N LEU A 148 15.34 8.37 12.85
CA LEU A 148 14.55 7.81 11.78
C LEU A 148 13.65 6.71 12.35
N THR A 149 12.36 6.94 12.48
CA THR A 149 11.41 5.90 12.91
C THR A 149 10.57 5.46 11.75
N SER A 150 10.33 4.17 11.59
CA SER A 150 9.38 3.67 10.59
C SER A 150 8.85 2.27 10.90
N THR A 151 7.66 2.03 10.36
CA THR A 151 7.27 0.69 9.95
C THR A 151 8.10 0.34 8.72
N PRO A 152 8.88 -0.77 8.73
CA PRO A 152 9.72 -1.14 7.59
C PRO A 152 8.86 -1.41 6.36
N ARG A 153 9.41 -1.12 5.20
CA ARG A 153 8.72 -1.29 3.92
C ARG A 153 9.50 -2.22 3.01
N PHE A 154 10.45 -1.68 2.28
CA PHE A 154 11.27 -2.43 1.32
C PHE A 154 12.74 -2.45 1.74
N ARG A 155 13.49 -3.41 1.19
CA ARG A 155 14.95 -3.49 1.31
C ARG A 155 15.62 -2.49 0.37
N SER A 156 15.23 -1.22 0.47
CA SER A 156 15.76 -0.13 -0.35
C SER A 156 15.42 1.21 0.29
N GLY A 157 16.15 2.26 -0.11
CA GLY A 157 16.01 3.63 0.35
C GLY A 157 16.76 3.94 1.64
N PHE A 158 16.92 5.23 1.92
CA PHE A 158 17.78 5.71 3.00
C PHE A 158 17.50 5.06 4.37
N PHE A 159 16.24 4.83 4.73
CA PHE A 159 15.90 4.23 6.02
C PHE A 159 16.43 2.79 6.14
N TYR A 160 16.35 2.00 5.07
CA TYR A 160 16.92 0.65 5.03
C TYR A 160 18.43 0.70 5.09
N ASP A 161 19.07 1.57 4.31
CA ASP A 161 20.52 1.68 4.21
C ASP A 161 21.14 2.07 5.55
N TYR A 162 20.59 3.07 6.24
CA TYR A 162 21.01 3.43 7.60
C TYR A 162 20.79 2.29 8.62
N TYR A 163 19.70 1.55 8.50
CA TYR A 163 19.46 0.40 9.36
C TYR A 163 20.50 -0.69 9.13
N VAL A 164 20.80 -1.04 7.88
CA VAL A 164 21.81 -2.06 7.52
C VAL A 164 23.22 -1.60 7.97
N GLU A 165 23.57 -0.32 7.76
CA GLU A 165 24.83 0.25 8.25
C GLU A 165 24.96 0.09 9.78
N ALA A 166 23.89 0.40 10.50
CA ALA A 166 23.88 0.30 11.95
C ALA A 166 24.08 -1.13 12.47
N ILE A 167 23.41 -2.13 11.85
CA ILE A 167 23.53 -3.55 12.28
C ILE A 167 24.84 -4.19 11.82
N SER A 168 25.48 -3.69 10.75
CA SER A 168 26.80 -4.18 10.30
C SER A 168 27.92 -3.88 11.30
N GLY A 169 27.70 -2.93 12.21
CA GLY A 169 28.70 -2.49 13.19
C GLY A 169 29.85 -1.67 12.60
N ASN A 170 29.77 -1.30 11.32
CA ASN A 170 30.84 -0.57 10.62
C ASN A 170 30.88 0.92 10.97
N SER A 171 29.82 1.47 11.53
CA SER A 171 29.72 2.89 11.87
C SER A 171 29.47 3.10 13.36
N LYS A 172 30.20 4.04 13.95
CA LYS A 172 29.96 4.49 15.32
C LYS A 172 28.90 5.59 15.40
N SER A 173 28.58 6.22 14.26
CA SER A 173 27.65 7.33 14.16
C SER A 173 26.22 6.90 13.84
N VAL A 174 25.99 5.62 13.54
CA VAL A 174 24.65 5.08 13.25
C VAL A 174 24.29 3.97 14.24
N ARG A 175 23.08 3.99 14.78
CA ARG A 175 22.57 2.98 15.71
C ARG A 175 21.21 2.47 15.29
N ALA A 176 21.00 1.16 15.46
CA ALA A 176 19.72 0.52 15.22
C ALA A 176 19.02 0.17 16.52
N PHE A 177 17.73 0.47 16.57
CA PHE A 177 16.80 0.01 17.60
C PHE A 177 15.72 -0.82 16.91
N ASP A 178 15.75 -2.11 17.15
CA ASP A 178 14.83 -3.06 16.54
C ASP A 178 13.68 -3.38 17.50
N TRP A 179 12.48 -2.92 17.15
CA TRP A 179 11.25 -3.19 17.88
C TRP A 179 10.39 -4.26 17.18
N ALA A 180 10.97 -5.03 16.26
CA ALA A 180 10.28 -6.16 15.64
C ALA A 180 9.71 -7.11 16.69
N GLY A 181 8.54 -7.66 16.42
CA GLY A 181 7.83 -8.55 17.35
C GLY A 181 7.26 -7.89 18.61
N LYS A 182 7.42 -6.58 18.80
CA LYS A 182 6.88 -5.83 19.95
C LYS A 182 5.41 -5.39 19.79
N SER A 183 4.62 -6.15 19.03
CA SER A 183 3.20 -5.86 18.84
C SER A 183 2.44 -5.76 20.17
N ILE A 184 1.49 -4.83 20.24
CA ILE A 184 0.56 -4.68 21.38
C ILE A 184 -0.77 -5.39 21.13
N LEU A 185 -0.94 -5.97 19.96
CA LEU A 185 -2.16 -6.65 19.56
C LEU A 185 -2.24 -8.04 20.22
N THR A 186 -3.46 -8.48 20.48
CA THR A 186 -3.71 -9.85 20.94
C THR A 186 -3.37 -10.87 19.85
N ALA A 187 -3.11 -12.12 20.23
CA ALA A 187 -2.84 -13.21 19.31
C ALA A 187 -3.97 -13.38 18.28
N GLU A 188 -5.23 -13.26 18.71
CA GLU A 188 -6.42 -13.35 17.84
C GLU A 188 -6.43 -12.25 16.79
N ARG A 189 -6.07 -11.02 17.17
CA ARG A 189 -6.00 -9.88 16.22
C ARG A 189 -4.86 -10.06 15.22
N LEU A 190 -3.71 -10.57 15.67
CA LEU A 190 -2.59 -10.88 14.79
C LEU A 190 -2.96 -11.98 13.78
N ASP A 191 -3.64 -13.03 14.25
CA ASP A 191 -4.11 -14.12 13.39
C ASP A 191 -5.15 -13.62 12.37
N PHE A 192 -6.07 -12.74 12.78
CA PHE A 192 -7.00 -12.08 11.87
C PHE A 192 -6.24 -11.33 10.75
N TYR A 193 -5.25 -10.49 11.08
CA TYR A 193 -4.48 -9.75 10.09
C TYR A 193 -3.62 -10.67 9.22
N LYS A 194 -3.10 -11.76 9.77
CA LYS A 194 -2.34 -12.75 9.01
C LYS A 194 -3.19 -13.41 7.90
N ARG A 195 -4.47 -13.66 8.16
CA ARG A 195 -5.41 -14.25 7.19
C ARG A 195 -6.00 -13.23 6.19
N THR A 196 -6.06 -11.95 6.57
CA THR A 196 -6.75 -10.92 5.77
C THR A 196 -5.83 -9.99 4.99
N LEU A 197 -4.52 -10.09 5.21
CA LEU A 197 -3.53 -9.28 4.50
C LEU A 197 -2.58 -10.15 3.68
N PRO A 198 -2.11 -9.65 2.52
CA PRO A 198 -0.97 -10.25 1.85
C PRO A 198 0.20 -10.43 2.81
N GLU A 199 0.90 -11.57 2.72
CA GLU A 199 2.01 -11.91 3.64
C GLU A 199 3.05 -10.80 3.73
N ARG A 200 3.36 -10.15 2.63
CA ARG A 200 4.27 -9.00 2.60
C ARG A 200 3.79 -7.86 3.49
N LEU A 201 2.52 -7.48 3.41
CA LEU A 201 1.96 -6.41 4.24
C LEU A 201 1.87 -6.82 5.71
N PHE A 202 1.53 -8.07 5.99
CA PHE A 202 1.55 -8.59 7.35
C PHE A 202 2.97 -8.57 7.93
N THR A 203 3.96 -8.96 7.15
CA THR A 203 5.39 -8.94 7.53
C THR A 203 5.86 -7.52 7.84
N ASN A 204 5.57 -6.56 6.97
CA ASN A 204 5.95 -5.16 7.21
C ASN A 204 5.23 -4.57 8.44
N TYR A 205 3.91 -4.71 8.51
CA TYR A 205 3.09 -3.95 9.47
C TYR A 205 3.05 -4.55 10.86
N TYR A 206 3.11 -5.88 10.98
CA TYR A 206 2.89 -6.58 12.25
C TYR A 206 4.10 -7.37 12.73
N LYS A 207 4.92 -7.94 11.85
CA LYS A 207 6.22 -8.50 12.26
C LYS A 207 7.27 -7.40 12.42
N GLY A 208 7.17 -6.28 11.69
CA GLY A 208 8.15 -5.20 11.70
C GLY A 208 9.41 -5.55 10.91
N GLU A 209 9.28 -6.31 9.81
CA GLU A 209 10.38 -6.74 8.97
C GLU A 209 10.33 -6.10 7.58
N PHE A 210 11.52 -5.89 6.97
CA PHE A 210 11.62 -5.45 5.59
C PHE A 210 11.22 -6.55 4.62
N ALA A 211 10.59 -6.16 3.51
CA ALA A 211 10.21 -7.04 2.42
C ALA A 211 10.91 -6.63 1.12
N ASP A 212 10.95 -7.53 0.14
CA ASP A 212 11.47 -7.19 -1.18
C ASP A 212 10.48 -6.29 -1.93
N ALA A 213 11.00 -5.30 -2.64
CA ALA A 213 10.21 -4.35 -3.43
C ALA A 213 9.87 -4.91 -4.81
N VAL A 214 10.74 -5.73 -5.34
CA VAL A 214 10.66 -6.31 -6.69
C VAL A 214 10.50 -7.81 -6.57
N GLY A 215 9.58 -8.37 -7.34
CA GLY A 215 9.34 -9.81 -7.41
C GLY A 215 7.93 -10.17 -7.81
N SER A 216 7.71 -11.47 -8.05
CA SER A 216 6.40 -12.01 -8.40
C SER A 216 5.35 -11.64 -7.33
N VAL A 217 4.26 -11.07 -7.79
CA VAL A 217 3.16 -10.59 -6.93
C VAL A 217 2.36 -11.74 -6.35
N PHE A 218 2.07 -12.76 -7.18
CA PHE A 218 1.21 -13.87 -6.80
C PHE A 218 1.95 -15.04 -6.15
N GLY A 219 3.30 -15.04 -6.21
CA GLY A 219 4.13 -16.08 -5.60
C GLY A 219 3.80 -17.47 -6.13
N ASN A 220 3.67 -18.46 -5.23
CA ASN A 220 3.25 -19.81 -5.61
C ASN A 220 1.71 -19.88 -5.67
N PHE A 221 1.16 -19.84 -6.87
CA PHE A 221 -0.29 -19.95 -7.13
C PHE A 221 -0.70 -21.30 -7.74
N HIS A 222 0.26 -22.21 -8.02
CA HIS A 222 -0.04 -23.46 -8.70
C HIS A 222 -1.02 -24.38 -7.94
N HIS A 223 -1.11 -24.23 -6.63
CA HIS A 223 -1.99 -25.03 -5.79
C HIS A 223 -3.50 -24.63 -5.91
N VAL A 224 -3.79 -23.48 -6.51
CA VAL A 224 -5.17 -23.05 -6.78
C VAL A 224 -5.58 -23.22 -8.24
N LEU A 225 -4.70 -23.80 -9.08
CA LEU A 225 -5.06 -24.13 -10.47
C LEU A 225 -5.98 -25.36 -10.50
N SER A 226 -6.99 -25.31 -11.35
CA SER A 226 -7.88 -26.44 -11.60
C SER A 226 -7.21 -27.41 -12.58
N ASN A 227 -6.97 -28.65 -12.17
CA ASN A 227 -6.40 -29.67 -13.03
C ASN A 227 -7.46 -30.47 -13.84
N ASP A 228 -8.74 -30.47 -13.39
CA ASP A 228 -9.81 -31.32 -13.92
C ASP A 228 -11.10 -30.50 -14.20
N PHE A 229 -10.97 -29.26 -14.62
CA PHE A 229 -12.15 -28.44 -14.83
C PHE A 229 -12.74 -28.70 -16.23
N GLU A 230 -13.69 -29.62 -16.35
CA GLU A 230 -14.70 -29.57 -17.42
C GLU A 230 -15.53 -28.30 -17.17
N MET A 231 -15.44 -27.33 -18.09
CA MET A 231 -16.20 -26.06 -17.96
C MET A 231 -17.68 -26.40 -17.87
N PRO A 232 -18.32 -26.18 -16.70
CA PRO A 232 -19.77 -26.38 -16.62
C PRO A 232 -20.43 -25.40 -17.56
N THR A 233 -21.42 -25.86 -18.29
CA THR A 233 -22.26 -24.96 -19.07
C THR A 233 -23.08 -24.09 -18.11
N TYR A 234 -23.56 -22.92 -18.59
CA TYR A 234 -24.48 -22.08 -17.81
C TYR A 234 -25.67 -22.90 -17.28
N TYR A 235 -26.18 -23.86 -18.06
CA TYR A 235 -27.28 -24.76 -17.67
C TYR A 235 -26.92 -25.61 -16.47
N ASP A 236 -25.74 -26.17 -16.43
CA ASP A 236 -25.30 -27.01 -15.32
C ASP A 236 -25.17 -26.21 -14.02
N MET A 237 -24.69 -24.96 -14.08
CA MET A 237 -24.52 -24.13 -12.89
C MET A 237 -25.81 -23.47 -12.40
N LYS A 238 -26.57 -22.81 -13.27
CA LYS A 238 -27.73 -22.00 -12.87
C LYS A 238 -28.95 -22.83 -12.52
N TRP A 239 -29.21 -23.91 -13.27
CA TRP A 239 -30.42 -24.72 -13.08
C TRP A 239 -30.25 -25.85 -12.06
N GLN A 240 -29.05 -26.40 -11.91
CA GLN A 240 -28.79 -27.48 -10.97
C GLN A 240 -28.30 -26.98 -9.60
N GLN A 241 -27.59 -25.85 -9.53
CA GLN A 241 -26.92 -25.41 -8.31
C GLN A 241 -27.22 -23.96 -7.87
N ASN A 242 -28.03 -23.21 -8.64
CA ASN A 242 -28.33 -21.79 -8.38
C ASN A 242 -27.08 -20.90 -8.18
N ILE A 243 -26.07 -21.10 -9.03
CA ILE A 243 -24.77 -20.42 -8.94
C ILE A 243 -24.76 -19.20 -9.88
N ASP A 244 -24.45 -18.04 -9.35
CA ASP A 244 -24.31 -16.79 -10.11
C ASP A 244 -22.93 -16.66 -10.77
N CYS A 245 -22.89 -15.95 -11.93
CA CYS A 245 -21.67 -15.66 -12.66
C CYS A 245 -21.40 -14.15 -12.72
N TYR A 246 -20.10 -13.81 -12.78
CA TYR A 246 -19.60 -12.43 -12.82
C TYR A 246 -18.54 -12.30 -13.91
N PHE A 247 -18.63 -11.25 -14.72
CA PHE A 247 -17.65 -10.96 -15.75
C PHE A 247 -16.68 -9.88 -15.31
N GLY A 248 -15.41 -10.05 -15.66
CA GLY A 248 -14.38 -9.01 -15.67
C GLY A 248 -13.91 -8.81 -17.10
N ILE A 249 -13.90 -7.57 -17.58
CA ILE A 249 -13.48 -7.24 -18.95
C ILE A 249 -12.34 -6.24 -18.89
N ASP A 250 -11.24 -6.61 -19.52
CA ASP A 250 -10.16 -5.71 -19.91
C ASP A 250 -10.21 -5.45 -21.42
N TRP A 251 -10.09 -4.19 -21.85
CA TRP A 251 -10.31 -3.78 -23.25
C TRP A 251 -9.01 -3.57 -23.99
N GLY A 252 -8.80 -4.30 -25.06
CA GLY A 252 -7.70 -4.07 -25.98
C GLY A 252 -7.98 -2.95 -26.98
N ALA A 253 -6.92 -2.27 -27.42
CA ALA A 253 -6.97 -1.13 -28.35
C ALA A 253 -7.35 -1.49 -29.82
N GLY A 254 -7.75 -2.74 -30.11
CA GLY A 254 -8.11 -3.23 -31.46
C GLY A 254 -6.90 -3.69 -32.29
N HIS A 255 -7.18 -4.24 -33.47
CA HIS A 255 -6.29 -4.93 -34.43
C HIS A 255 -4.80 -4.99 -34.07
N ASN A 256 -4.36 -6.16 -33.57
CA ASN A 256 -2.96 -6.57 -33.37
C ASN A 256 -2.13 -5.80 -32.34
N MET A 257 -2.75 -5.04 -31.41
CA MET A 257 -2.02 -4.31 -30.35
C MET A 257 -2.24 -4.96 -28.98
N ASP A 258 -3.30 -4.60 -28.26
CA ASP A 258 -3.64 -5.17 -26.97
C ASP A 258 -4.83 -6.12 -27.10
N TYR A 259 -4.94 -7.05 -26.15
CA TYR A 259 -6.02 -8.03 -26.17
C TYR A 259 -7.23 -7.54 -25.38
N THR A 260 -8.43 -7.74 -25.94
CA THR A 260 -9.64 -7.74 -25.13
C THR A 260 -9.75 -9.10 -24.44
N VAL A 261 -9.93 -9.07 -23.12
CA VAL A 261 -10.06 -10.27 -22.29
C VAL A 261 -11.37 -10.26 -21.53
N VAL A 262 -12.05 -11.39 -21.55
CA VAL A 262 -13.25 -11.65 -20.74
C VAL A 262 -12.94 -12.80 -19.80
N SER A 263 -12.98 -12.56 -18.49
CA SER A 263 -12.85 -13.57 -17.45
C SER A 263 -14.18 -13.74 -16.72
N VAL A 264 -14.56 -14.97 -16.43
CA VAL A 264 -15.81 -15.31 -15.74
C VAL A 264 -15.53 -16.08 -14.46
N PHE A 265 -16.02 -15.55 -13.34
CA PHE A 265 -16.05 -16.24 -12.06
C PHE A 265 -17.48 -16.59 -11.67
N ASN A 266 -17.64 -17.73 -11.00
CA ASN A 266 -18.90 -18.05 -10.32
C ASN A 266 -18.91 -17.52 -8.87
N SER A 267 -20.08 -17.60 -8.21
CA SER A 267 -20.23 -17.16 -6.81
C SER A 267 -19.47 -18.03 -5.79
N LEU A 268 -18.91 -19.17 -6.20
CA LEU A 268 -18.02 -20.01 -5.39
C LEU A 268 -16.55 -19.60 -5.52
N LYS A 269 -16.25 -18.48 -6.17
CA LYS A 269 -14.90 -17.98 -6.45
C LYS A 269 -14.07 -18.92 -7.34
N GLN A 270 -14.70 -19.61 -8.24
CA GLN A 270 -14.06 -20.44 -9.25
C GLN A 270 -14.05 -19.70 -10.58
N GLN A 271 -12.90 -19.56 -11.22
CA GLN A 271 -12.81 -19.08 -12.59
C GLN A 271 -13.26 -20.19 -13.53
N ILE A 272 -14.33 -19.93 -14.26
CA ILE A 272 -15.02 -20.94 -15.06
C ILE A 272 -14.86 -20.71 -16.57
N TYR A 273 -14.41 -19.53 -16.97
CA TYR A 273 -14.13 -19.18 -18.35
C TYR A 273 -13.12 -18.04 -18.42
N ILE A 274 -12.24 -18.08 -19.42
CA ILE A 274 -11.41 -16.97 -19.82
C ILE A 274 -11.19 -17.02 -21.32
N GLU A 275 -11.31 -15.87 -21.99
CA GLU A 275 -11.05 -15.72 -23.42
C GLU A 275 -10.29 -14.44 -23.69
N ARG A 276 -9.34 -14.48 -24.62
CA ARG A 276 -8.64 -13.29 -25.12
C ARG A 276 -8.66 -13.26 -26.64
N PHE A 277 -8.85 -12.07 -27.20
CA PHE A 277 -8.85 -11.84 -28.64
C PHE A 277 -8.45 -10.40 -28.98
N ASN A 278 -7.85 -10.20 -30.18
CA ASN A 278 -7.39 -8.88 -30.64
C ASN A 278 -7.58 -8.66 -32.16
N ASP A 279 -8.30 -9.55 -32.83
CA ASP A 279 -8.52 -9.57 -34.27
C ASP A 279 -9.89 -8.99 -34.69
N LEU A 280 -10.65 -8.46 -33.74
CA LEU A 280 -12.01 -7.95 -33.94
C LEU A 280 -12.03 -6.42 -33.95
N ASP A 281 -12.90 -5.84 -34.77
CA ASP A 281 -13.23 -4.41 -34.69
C ASP A 281 -14.15 -4.12 -33.47
N GLU A 282 -14.45 -2.84 -33.21
CA GLU A 282 -15.27 -2.42 -32.07
C GLU A 282 -16.65 -3.05 -32.06
N THR A 283 -17.30 -3.15 -33.22
CA THR A 283 -18.65 -3.74 -33.35
C THR A 283 -18.61 -5.24 -33.10
N GLN A 284 -17.66 -5.92 -33.76
CA GLN A 284 -17.47 -7.36 -33.59
C GLN A 284 -17.09 -7.73 -32.15
N THR A 285 -16.28 -6.90 -31.49
CA THR A 285 -15.93 -7.05 -30.08
C THR A 285 -17.18 -7.01 -29.19
N ILE A 286 -18.04 -6.00 -29.38
CA ILE A 286 -19.28 -5.89 -28.61
C ILE A 286 -20.23 -7.07 -28.93
N ASP A 287 -20.36 -7.47 -30.20
CA ASP A 287 -21.17 -8.61 -30.59
C ASP A 287 -20.68 -9.93 -29.96
N ARG A 288 -19.34 -10.09 -29.84
CA ARG A 288 -18.77 -11.25 -29.15
C ARG A 288 -19.13 -11.26 -27.66
N ILE A 289 -19.02 -10.11 -27.00
CA ILE A 289 -19.38 -9.99 -25.57
C ILE A 289 -20.89 -10.18 -25.37
N VAL A 290 -21.73 -9.64 -26.23
CA VAL A 290 -23.20 -9.89 -26.19
C VAL A 290 -23.51 -11.38 -26.28
N ARG A 291 -22.82 -12.12 -27.15
CA ARG A 291 -22.97 -13.59 -27.23
C ARG A 291 -22.58 -14.27 -25.91
N LEU A 292 -21.45 -13.91 -25.31
CA LEU A 292 -21.04 -14.42 -24.01
C LEU A 292 -22.05 -14.08 -22.91
N ILE A 293 -22.61 -12.85 -22.90
CA ILE A 293 -23.66 -12.48 -21.96
C ILE A 293 -24.91 -13.35 -22.12
N LYS A 294 -25.34 -13.64 -23.35
CA LYS A 294 -26.49 -14.52 -23.63
C LYS A 294 -26.22 -15.95 -23.20
N GLU A 295 -25.00 -16.43 -23.35
CA GLU A 295 -24.57 -17.76 -22.97
C GLU A 295 -24.46 -17.92 -21.44
N TRP A 296 -23.72 -17.05 -20.76
CA TRP A 296 -23.40 -17.17 -19.34
C TRP A 296 -24.35 -16.41 -18.40
N ARG A 297 -25.13 -15.46 -18.89
CA ARG A 297 -26.10 -14.62 -18.16
C ARG A 297 -25.53 -14.08 -16.84
N PRO A 298 -24.43 -13.30 -16.88
CA PRO A 298 -23.79 -12.79 -15.67
C PRO A 298 -24.75 -11.88 -14.89
N VAL A 299 -24.66 -11.92 -13.57
CA VAL A 299 -25.39 -10.99 -12.70
C VAL A 299 -24.82 -9.58 -12.86
N THR A 300 -23.51 -9.48 -12.93
CA THR A 300 -22.79 -8.20 -13.06
C THR A 300 -21.54 -8.37 -13.91
N ILE A 301 -21.27 -7.35 -14.71
CA ILE A 301 -20.07 -7.19 -15.55
C ILE A 301 -19.28 -6.01 -15.02
N GLN A 302 -18.03 -6.22 -14.58
CA GLN A 302 -17.09 -5.15 -14.23
C GLN A 302 -16.08 -4.98 -15.36
N TYR A 303 -15.89 -3.76 -15.83
CA TYR A 303 -15.01 -3.46 -16.95
C TYR A 303 -14.19 -2.20 -16.70
N GLU A 304 -12.94 -2.19 -17.20
CA GLU A 304 -12.06 -1.04 -17.09
C GLU A 304 -12.58 0.13 -17.92
N THR A 305 -12.45 1.36 -17.38
CA THR A 305 -12.89 2.59 -18.06
C THR A 305 -11.75 3.51 -18.48
N ASN A 306 -10.50 3.13 -18.26
CA ASN A 306 -9.36 3.93 -18.64
C ASN A 306 -9.18 3.91 -20.16
N GLY A 307 -8.69 5.01 -20.72
CA GLY A 307 -8.42 5.10 -22.15
C GLY A 307 -9.64 4.77 -23.02
N ILE A 308 -9.53 3.75 -23.86
CA ILE A 308 -10.59 3.27 -24.75
C ILE A 308 -11.77 2.61 -24.01
N GLY A 309 -11.56 2.17 -22.78
CA GLY A 309 -12.57 1.46 -21.98
C GLY A 309 -13.84 2.28 -21.75
N ALA A 310 -13.74 3.62 -21.73
CA ALA A 310 -14.91 4.48 -21.64
C ALA A 310 -15.80 4.40 -22.90
N ILE A 311 -15.19 4.27 -24.09
CA ILE A 311 -15.91 4.12 -25.37
C ILE A 311 -16.60 2.76 -25.42
N PHE A 312 -15.84 1.68 -25.18
CA PHE A 312 -16.37 0.32 -25.16
C PHE A 312 -17.46 0.11 -24.10
N GLY A 313 -17.31 0.70 -22.91
CA GLY A 313 -18.35 0.69 -21.88
C GLY A 313 -19.65 1.36 -22.33
N GLY A 314 -19.56 2.46 -23.07
CA GLY A 314 -20.72 3.12 -23.68
C GLY A 314 -21.39 2.27 -24.76
N LEU A 315 -20.61 1.61 -25.60
CA LEU A 315 -21.13 0.67 -26.62
C LEU A 315 -21.76 -0.56 -25.97
N LEU A 316 -21.11 -1.14 -24.98
CA LEU A 316 -21.66 -2.28 -24.23
C LEU A 316 -22.98 -1.94 -23.56
N ASN A 317 -23.11 -0.78 -22.93
CA ASN A 317 -24.37 -0.35 -22.31
C ASN A 317 -25.51 -0.24 -23.34
N LYS A 318 -25.24 0.35 -24.51
CA LYS A 318 -26.22 0.39 -25.61
C LYS A 318 -26.61 -1.01 -26.11
N ALA A 319 -25.63 -1.89 -26.26
CA ALA A 319 -25.86 -3.25 -26.73
C ALA A 319 -26.66 -4.11 -25.74
N VAL A 320 -26.38 -3.98 -24.44
CA VAL A 320 -27.15 -4.64 -23.35
C VAL A 320 -28.61 -4.21 -23.41
N TYR A 321 -28.86 -2.89 -23.52
CA TYR A 321 -30.23 -2.37 -23.62
C TYR A 321 -30.93 -2.82 -24.92
N ALA A 322 -30.24 -2.73 -26.07
CA ALA A 322 -30.82 -3.09 -27.38
C ALA A 322 -31.14 -4.59 -27.52
N ASN A 323 -30.52 -5.45 -26.72
CA ASN A 323 -30.75 -6.90 -26.70
C ASN A 323 -31.59 -7.37 -25.51
N ASP A 324 -32.22 -6.48 -24.73
CA ASP A 324 -33.03 -6.78 -23.54
C ASP A 324 -32.27 -7.69 -22.53
N LEU A 325 -30.97 -7.49 -22.37
CA LEU A 325 -30.14 -8.29 -21.46
C LEU A 325 -30.25 -7.77 -20.02
N THR A 326 -30.42 -8.70 -19.08
CA THR A 326 -30.54 -8.39 -17.65
C THR A 326 -29.22 -8.65 -16.92
N CYS A 327 -28.28 -7.73 -17.01
CA CYS A 327 -27.02 -7.78 -16.22
C CYS A 327 -26.69 -6.39 -15.70
N GLY A 328 -26.10 -6.31 -14.50
CA GLY A 328 -25.56 -5.06 -13.98
C GLY A 328 -24.25 -4.69 -14.69
N LEU A 329 -24.08 -3.40 -15.04
CA LEU A 329 -22.84 -2.88 -15.61
C LEU A 329 -22.12 -2.03 -14.55
N ARG A 330 -20.86 -2.34 -14.28
CA ARG A 330 -20.06 -1.69 -13.27
C ARG A 330 -18.74 -1.14 -13.88
N PRO A 331 -18.68 0.16 -14.19
CA PRO A 331 -17.45 0.76 -14.63
C PRO A 331 -16.41 0.77 -13.51
N PHE A 332 -15.16 0.45 -13.85
CA PHE A 332 -14.02 0.44 -12.94
C PHE A 332 -12.92 1.37 -13.45
N ASN A 333 -12.62 2.41 -12.68
CA ASN A 333 -11.51 3.31 -12.98
C ASN A 333 -10.23 2.78 -12.31
N THR A 334 -9.26 2.40 -13.13
CA THR A 334 -7.97 1.89 -12.69
C THR A 334 -7.06 3.05 -12.31
N SER A 335 -6.75 3.14 -11.03
CA SER A 335 -5.73 3.98 -10.42
C SER A 335 -4.78 3.09 -9.62
N ASN A 336 -3.61 3.60 -9.23
CA ASN A 336 -2.71 2.82 -8.36
C ASN A 336 -3.42 2.28 -7.11
N ASN A 337 -4.29 3.07 -6.48
CA ASN A 337 -5.00 2.65 -5.27
C ASN A 337 -6.05 1.57 -5.55
N SER A 338 -6.82 1.70 -6.63
CA SER A 338 -7.84 0.70 -6.98
C SER A 338 -7.20 -0.59 -7.50
N LYS A 339 -6.13 -0.51 -8.33
CA LYS A 339 -5.35 -1.66 -8.79
C LYS A 339 -4.73 -2.42 -7.61
N ASN A 340 -4.14 -1.70 -6.63
CA ASN A 340 -3.60 -2.30 -5.42
C ASN A 340 -4.64 -3.10 -4.62
N LYS A 341 -5.89 -2.64 -4.57
CA LYS A 341 -6.98 -3.38 -3.90
C LYS A 341 -7.31 -4.68 -4.61
N LEU A 342 -7.44 -4.64 -5.95
CA LEU A 342 -7.69 -5.84 -6.75
C LEU A 342 -6.58 -6.87 -6.56
N VAL A 343 -5.32 -6.44 -6.70
CA VAL A 343 -4.15 -7.30 -6.51
C VAL A 343 -4.15 -7.92 -5.11
N ASN A 344 -4.30 -7.12 -4.06
CA ASN A 344 -4.27 -7.62 -2.69
C ASN A 344 -5.40 -8.63 -2.41
N ASN A 345 -6.60 -8.39 -2.95
CA ASN A 345 -7.73 -9.31 -2.79
C ASN A 345 -7.43 -10.68 -3.42
N LEU A 346 -6.92 -10.70 -4.65
CA LEU A 346 -6.58 -11.96 -5.31
C LEU A 346 -5.39 -12.67 -4.64
N VAL A 347 -4.34 -11.94 -4.25
CA VAL A 347 -3.20 -12.50 -3.51
C VAL A 347 -3.63 -13.17 -2.21
N VAL A 348 -4.49 -12.52 -1.42
CA VAL A 348 -5.00 -13.10 -0.17
C VAL A 348 -5.84 -14.35 -0.43
N ALA A 349 -6.69 -14.32 -1.45
CA ALA A 349 -7.51 -15.47 -1.81
C ALA A 349 -6.65 -16.68 -2.27
N ILE A 350 -5.59 -16.44 -3.04
CA ILE A 350 -4.62 -17.47 -3.42
C ILE A 350 -3.92 -18.03 -2.16
N GLN A 351 -3.40 -17.18 -1.29
CA GLN A 351 -2.72 -17.59 -0.06
C GLN A 351 -3.59 -18.43 0.88
N ASN A 352 -4.88 -18.15 0.90
CA ASN A 352 -5.84 -18.84 1.77
C ASN A 352 -6.55 -20.04 1.10
N ASN A 353 -6.23 -20.39 -0.16
CA ASN A 353 -6.97 -21.40 -0.95
C ASN A 353 -8.46 -21.07 -1.10
N GLU A 354 -8.81 -19.80 -1.22
CA GLU A 354 -10.19 -19.31 -1.33
C GLU A 354 -10.60 -19.03 -2.78
N VAL A 355 -9.76 -19.30 -3.75
CA VAL A 355 -10.00 -19.10 -5.18
C VAL A 355 -9.54 -20.32 -5.96
N GLN A 356 -10.22 -20.59 -7.06
CA GLN A 356 -9.78 -21.59 -8.05
C GLN A 356 -9.60 -20.89 -9.40
N LEU A 357 -8.44 -21.04 -10.02
CA LEU A 357 -8.09 -20.46 -11.31
C LEU A 357 -8.04 -21.53 -12.39
N LEU A 358 -8.34 -21.16 -13.61
CA LEU A 358 -8.17 -22.03 -14.76
C LEU A 358 -6.69 -22.35 -15.03
N ASN A 359 -6.41 -23.57 -15.40
CA ASN A 359 -5.09 -24.03 -15.83
C ASN A 359 -4.86 -23.63 -17.31
N ASP A 360 -4.85 -22.31 -17.58
CA ASP A 360 -4.59 -21.73 -18.89
C ASP A 360 -3.12 -21.27 -18.99
N GLU A 361 -2.42 -21.70 -20.03
CA GLU A 361 -0.98 -21.44 -20.19
C GLU A 361 -0.65 -19.95 -20.25
N THR A 362 -1.51 -19.14 -20.89
CA THR A 362 -1.28 -17.70 -21.00
C THR A 362 -1.52 -17.00 -19.67
N LEU A 363 -2.61 -17.33 -18.98
CA LEU A 363 -2.89 -16.81 -17.63
C LEU A 363 -1.77 -17.16 -16.66
N ILE A 364 -1.27 -18.40 -16.69
CA ILE A 364 -0.15 -18.85 -15.86
C ILE A 364 1.11 -18.02 -16.17
N SER A 365 1.40 -17.80 -17.46
CA SER A 365 2.54 -16.99 -17.88
C SER A 365 2.42 -15.54 -17.37
N GLU A 366 1.25 -14.91 -17.51
CA GLU A 366 1.01 -13.55 -17.03
C GLU A 366 1.08 -13.48 -15.51
N LEU A 367 0.46 -14.40 -14.75
CA LEU A 367 0.55 -14.45 -13.29
C LEU A 367 2.02 -14.62 -12.80
N THR A 368 2.82 -15.42 -13.51
CA THR A 368 4.22 -15.66 -13.19
C THR A 368 5.07 -14.40 -13.39
N THR A 369 4.80 -13.64 -14.47
CA THR A 369 5.56 -12.45 -14.84
C THR A 369 4.99 -11.15 -14.26
N TYR A 370 3.86 -11.23 -13.54
CA TYR A 370 3.25 -10.07 -12.90
C TYR A 370 4.07 -9.63 -11.70
N GLU A 371 4.61 -8.43 -11.77
CA GLU A 371 5.57 -7.94 -10.78
C GLU A 371 5.17 -6.63 -10.11
N SER A 372 5.76 -6.39 -8.96
CA SER A 372 5.68 -5.10 -8.29
C SER A 372 6.98 -4.34 -8.47
N THR A 373 6.89 -3.07 -8.83
CA THR A 373 8.02 -2.14 -8.97
C THR A 373 7.77 -0.87 -8.17
N LEU A 374 8.83 -0.10 -7.93
CA LEU A 374 8.69 1.24 -7.33
C LEU A 374 8.66 2.30 -8.42
N SER A 375 7.69 3.20 -8.36
CA SER A 375 7.70 4.42 -9.17
C SER A 375 8.83 5.35 -8.71
N GLN A 376 9.14 6.37 -9.52
CA GLN A 376 10.11 7.42 -9.15
C GLN A 376 9.77 8.12 -7.81
N THR A 377 8.50 8.15 -7.44
CA THR A 377 8.02 8.72 -6.17
C THR A 377 7.95 7.69 -5.03
N GLY A 378 8.57 6.50 -5.18
CA GLY A 378 8.57 5.44 -4.18
C GLY A 378 7.23 4.74 -3.95
N LYS A 379 6.23 4.95 -4.82
CA LYS A 379 4.94 4.25 -4.74
C LYS A 379 5.04 2.90 -5.44
N LEU A 380 4.41 1.88 -4.85
CA LEU A 380 4.34 0.56 -5.45
C LEU A 380 3.40 0.60 -6.67
N VAL A 381 3.88 0.07 -7.77
CA VAL A 381 3.15 -0.08 -9.03
C VAL A 381 3.18 -1.56 -9.41
N TYR A 382 2.07 -2.07 -9.92
CA TYR A 382 1.91 -3.45 -10.36
C TYR A 382 1.66 -3.49 -11.86
N ASN A 383 2.44 -4.28 -12.59
CA ASN A 383 2.29 -4.49 -14.04
C ASN A 383 2.87 -5.86 -14.42
N GLY A 384 2.59 -6.31 -15.64
CA GLY A 384 3.38 -7.34 -16.27
C GLY A 384 4.84 -6.90 -16.40
N ALA A 385 5.78 -7.84 -16.36
CA ALA A 385 7.19 -7.56 -16.61
C ALA A 385 7.36 -6.89 -17.98
N LYS A 386 8.45 -6.14 -18.16
CA LYS A 386 8.69 -5.41 -19.41
C LYS A 386 8.66 -6.33 -20.62
N GLY A 387 7.71 -6.09 -21.53
CA GLY A 387 7.46 -6.91 -22.71
C GLY A 387 6.47 -8.06 -22.53
N SER A 388 5.86 -8.19 -21.37
CA SER A 388 4.77 -9.12 -21.08
C SER A 388 3.43 -8.38 -21.03
N HIS A 389 2.36 -9.09 -21.37
CA HIS A 389 0.99 -8.62 -21.18
C HIS A 389 0.49 -8.90 -19.77
N ASP A 390 -0.50 -8.16 -19.31
CA ASP A 390 -1.19 -8.39 -18.02
C ASP A 390 -2.73 -8.36 -18.16
N ASP A 391 -3.23 -8.41 -19.39
CA ASP A 391 -4.64 -8.27 -19.73
C ASP A 391 -5.51 -9.39 -19.09
N MET A 392 -5.01 -10.65 -19.12
CA MET A 392 -5.71 -11.77 -18.49
C MET A 392 -5.73 -11.65 -16.97
N VAL A 393 -4.65 -11.16 -16.37
CA VAL A 393 -4.57 -10.92 -14.92
C VAL A 393 -5.54 -9.80 -14.52
N ILE A 394 -5.62 -8.71 -15.28
CA ILE A 394 -6.55 -7.60 -15.00
C ILE A 394 -8.00 -8.08 -15.08
N ALA A 395 -8.39 -8.74 -16.17
CA ALA A 395 -9.75 -9.27 -16.32
C ALA A 395 -10.11 -10.29 -15.22
N THR A 396 -9.14 -11.15 -14.83
CA THR A 396 -9.28 -12.10 -13.71
C THR A 396 -9.51 -11.38 -12.38
N MET A 397 -8.76 -10.33 -12.09
CA MET A 397 -8.94 -9.55 -10.87
C MET A 397 -10.28 -8.81 -10.83
N LEU A 398 -10.75 -8.30 -11.97
CA LEU A 398 -12.04 -7.60 -12.08
C LEU A 398 -13.22 -8.54 -11.81
N SER A 399 -13.21 -9.74 -12.41
CA SER A 399 -14.28 -10.73 -12.19
C SER A 399 -14.24 -11.33 -10.79
N PHE A 400 -13.05 -11.61 -10.27
CA PHE A 400 -12.85 -12.08 -8.89
C PHE A 400 -13.33 -11.07 -7.84
N ASP A 401 -13.09 -9.77 -8.04
CA ASP A 401 -13.58 -8.72 -7.13
C ASP A 401 -15.09 -8.75 -6.96
N LEU A 402 -15.83 -9.00 -8.04
CA LEU A 402 -17.29 -9.17 -7.97
C LEU A 402 -17.69 -10.43 -7.18
N ALA A 403 -17.11 -11.58 -7.53
CA ALA A 403 -17.40 -12.85 -6.86
C ALA A 403 -17.08 -12.80 -5.36
N ASN A 404 -15.99 -12.12 -5.00
CA ASN A 404 -15.55 -11.99 -3.61
C ASN A 404 -16.47 -11.08 -2.77
N ARG A 405 -17.08 -10.05 -3.36
CA ARG A 405 -17.99 -9.13 -2.65
C ARG A 405 -19.32 -9.76 -2.30
N THR A 406 -19.82 -10.66 -3.14
CA THR A 406 -21.14 -11.29 -2.96
C THR A 406 -21.14 -12.21 -1.73
N ASN A 407 -20.03 -12.86 -1.45
CA ASN A 407 -19.88 -13.71 -0.26
C ASN A 407 -19.61 -12.91 1.04
N GLY A 408 -19.15 -11.64 0.95
CA GLY A 408 -18.92 -10.77 2.11
C GLY A 408 -20.20 -10.17 2.71
N ASN A 409 -21.29 -10.08 1.96
CA ASN A 409 -22.53 -9.50 2.45
C ASN A 409 -23.42 -10.47 3.25
N MET A 410 -23.12 -11.76 3.32
CA MET A 410 -23.85 -12.70 4.18
C MET A 410 -23.50 -12.59 5.67
N TYR A 411 -22.46 -11.87 6.06
CA TYR A 411 -22.04 -11.73 7.46
C TYR A 411 -22.36 -10.36 8.10
N ASN A 412 -23.02 -9.45 7.37
CA ASN A 412 -23.40 -8.13 7.90
C ASN A 412 -24.91 -7.99 8.21
N ILE A 413 -25.64 -9.09 8.32
CA ILE A 413 -27.02 -9.09 8.83
C ILE A 413 -27.07 -10.09 9.98
N ILE A 414 -26.52 -9.74 11.13
CA ILE A 414 -26.97 -10.14 12.47
C ILE A 414 -26.54 -9.03 13.45
#